data_fa45011f30bc0574df75c49e51b2fc3c
#
_entry.id   fa45011f30bc0574df75c49e51b2fc3c
#
_cell.length_a   1.000
_cell.length_b   1.000
_cell.length_c   1.000
_cell.angle_alpha   90.00
_cell.angle_beta   90.00
_cell.angle_gamma   90.00
#
_symmetry.space_group_name_H-M   'P 1'
#
loop_
_entity.id
_entity.type
_entity.pdbx_description
1 polymer ?
#
loop_
_entity_poly.entity_id
_entity_poly.type
_entity_poly.pdbx_seq_one_letter_code
_entity_poly.pdbx_strand_id
1 'polypeptide(L)'
;SYKRDAMGNVVIYKPASHGLEHHSSVMLQAHMDMVCEKDPESNHNFLTDPIEFIEKDGWLYANKTTLGADDGLGVATMLALLDSSFSHPDLVCVFTVQEETGLLVLKALIRNG
;
A
#
# COMPACT_ATOMS: atom_id res chain seq x y z
N SER A 1 -2.63 12.58 -10.97
CA SER A 1 -1.25 12.35 -11.42
C SER A 1 -0.50 11.45 -10.45
N TYR A 2 0.53 10.80 -10.91
CA TYR A 2 1.35 9.94 -10.06
C TYR A 2 2.83 10.09 -10.39
N LYS A 3 3.67 9.70 -9.42
CA LYS A 3 5.12 9.61 -9.60
C LYS A 3 5.59 8.28 -9.02
N ARG A 4 6.59 7.71 -9.68
CA ARG A 4 7.27 6.50 -9.19
C ARG A 4 8.78 6.80 -9.10
N ASP A 5 9.39 6.47 -7.97
CA ASP A 5 10.83 6.64 -7.81
C ASP A 5 11.62 5.41 -8.29
N ALA A 6 12.96 5.51 -8.25
CA ALA A 6 13.83 4.41 -8.67
C ALA A 6 13.73 3.17 -7.78
N MET A 7 13.29 3.31 -6.54
CA MET A 7 13.11 2.20 -5.59
C MET A 7 11.79 1.46 -5.78
N GLY A 8 10.84 2.06 -6.52
CA GLY A 8 9.52 1.52 -6.75
C GLY A 8 8.42 2.11 -5.86
N ASN A 9 8.74 3.10 -5.02
CA ASN A 9 7.72 3.82 -4.27
C ASN A 9 6.83 4.62 -5.23
N VAL A 10 5.55 4.70 -4.93
CA VAL A 10 4.57 5.41 -5.76
C VAL A 10 3.88 6.47 -4.94
N VAL A 11 3.78 7.67 -5.50
CA VAL A 11 3.00 8.78 -4.92
C VAL A 11 1.90 9.15 -5.88
N ILE A 12 0.67 9.16 -5.40
CA ILE A 12 -0.51 9.54 -6.19
C ILE A 12 -1.14 10.77 -5.59
N TYR A 13 -1.38 11.77 -6.43
CA TYR A 13 -2.05 13.01 -6.05
C TYR A 13 -3.48 12.99 -6.55
N LYS A 14 -4.43 13.27 -5.67
CA LYS A 14 -5.84 13.44 -6.04
C LYS A 14 -6.28 14.85 -5.62
N PRO A 15 -6.64 15.73 -6.57
CA PRO A 15 -7.10 17.08 -6.25
C PRO A 15 -8.35 17.05 -5.37
N ALA A 16 -8.51 18.07 -4.54
CA ALA A 16 -9.65 18.22 -3.66
C ALA A 16 -10.97 18.23 -4.43
N SER A 17 -12.03 17.76 -3.76
CA SER A 17 -13.40 17.92 -4.25
C SER A 17 -13.75 19.41 -4.34
N HIS A 18 -14.67 19.74 -5.25
CA HIS A 18 -15.14 21.11 -5.40
C HIS A 18 -15.64 21.66 -4.05
N GLY A 19 -15.14 22.82 -3.69
CA GLY A 19 -15.48 23.47 -2.42
C GLY A 19 -14.55 23.12 -1.25
N LEU A 20 -13.64 22.15 -1.41
CA LEU A 20 -12.71 21.72 -0.36
C LEU A 20 -11.23 22.08 -0.67
N GLU A 21 -10.98 22.86 -1.70
CA GLU A 21 -9.63 23.23 -2.15
C GLU A 21 -8.84 24.03 -1.12
N HIS A 22 -9.52 24.69 -0.19
CA HIS A 22 -8.90 25.51 0.86
C HIS A 22 -8.61 24.75 2.15
N HIS A 23 -9.02 23.50 2.23
CA HIS A 23 -8.70 22.66 3.38
C HIS A 23 -7.27 22.15 3.30
N SER A 24 -6.68 21.87 4.46
CA SER A 24 -5.32 21.31 4.51
C SER A 24 -5.28 19.96 3.79
N SER A 25 -4.21 19.73 3.05
CA SER A 25 -3.95 18.45 2.38
C SER A 25 -3.82 17.32 3.40
N VAL A 26 -4.25 16.14 3.00
CA VAL A 26 -4.09 14.91 3.81
C VAL A 26 -3.14 13.97 3.08
N MET A 27 -2.11 13.53 3.79
CA MET A 27 -1.21 12.48 3.30
C MET A 27 -1.58 11.16 3.94
N LEU A 28 -1.75 10.13 3.12
CA LEU A 28 -1.97 8.75 3.52
C LEU A 28 -0.78 7.92 3.06
N GLN A 29 -0.37 6.97 3.88
CA GLN A 29 0.77 6.12 3.56
C GLN A 29 0.44 4.66 3.88
N ALA A 30 0.85 3.76 2.98
CA ALA A 30 0.79 2.31 3.18
C ALA A 30 1.99 1.67 2.51
N HIS A 31 2.46 0.54 3.04
CA HIS A 31 3.55 -0.20 2.39
C HIS A 31 3.01 -1.36 1.54
N MET A 32 3.69 -1.58 0.41
CA MET A 32 3.32 -2.62 -0.55
C MET A 32 4.12 -3.90 -0.39
N ASP A 33 5.19 -3.86 0.40
CA ASP A 33 6.01 -5.03 0.68
C ASP A 33 5.48 -5.80 1.88
N MET A 34 5.88 -7.06 1.96
CA MET A 34 5.59 -7.91 3.11
C MET A 34 6.78 -8.78 3.43
N VAL A 35 6.83 -9.30 4.65
CA VAL A 35 7.76 -10.36 5.02
C VAL A 35 7.37 -11.63 4.28
N CYS A 36 8.30 -12.19 3.50
CA CYS A 36 8.06 -13.37 2.68
C CYS A 36 8.48 -14.62 3.46
N GLU A 37 7.53 -15.23 4.15
CA GLU A 37 7.75 -16.47 4.89
C GLU A 37 6.74 -17.53 4.47
N LYS A 38 7.15 -18.78 4.53
CA LYS A 38 6.32 -19.93 4.18
C LYS A 38 6.59 -21.11 5.10
N ASP A 39 5.60 -21.99 5.20
CA ASP A 39 5.75 -23.28 5.85
C ASP A 39 6.85 -24.09 5.16
N PRO A 40 7.71 -24.83 5.90
CA PRO A 40 8.78 -25.65 5.30
C PRO A 40 8.29 -26.67 4.27
N GLU A 41 7.04 -27.10 4.36
CA GLU A 41 6.43 -28.04 3.41
C GLU A 41 5.91 -27.36 2.14
N SER A 42 5.88 -26.02 2.10
CA SER A 42 5.36 -25.29 0.95
C SER A 42 6.40 -25.20 -0.16
N ASN A 43 5.96 -25.41 -1.39
CA ASN A 43 6.76 -25.19 -2.60
C ASN A 43 6.52 -23.80 -3.22
N HIS A 44 5.89 -22.90 -2.49
CA HIS A 44 5.58 -21.56 -2.97
C HIS A 44 6.85 -20.78 -3.34
N ASN A 45 6.85 -20.16 -4.51
CA ASN A 45 7.92 -19.28 -4.99
C ASN A 45 7.40 -17.84 -4.97
N PHE A 46 7.88 -17.02 -4.02
CA PHE A 46 7.43 -15.62 -3.87
C PHE A 46 7.78 -14.73 -5.07
N LEU A 47 8.71 -15.14 -5.93
CA LEU A 47 9.06 -14.37 -7.13
C LEU A 47 8.09 -14.59 -8.28
N THR A 48 7.44 -15.74 -8.35
CA THR A 48 6.63 -16.14 -9.50
C THR A 48 5.21 -16.54 -9.17
N ASP A 49 4.94 -16.96 -7.95
CA ASP A 49 3.63 -17.48 -7.57
C ASP A 49 2.78 -16.42 -6.87
N PRO A 50 1.49 -16.32 -7.19
CA PRO A 50 0.58 -15.46 -6.43
C PRO A 50 0.30 -16.07 -5.05
N ILE A 51 -0.09 -15.24 -4.10
CA ILE A 51 -0.55 -15.71 -2.80
C ILE A 51 -1.89 -16.45 -3.01
N GLU A 52 -1.94 -17.68 -2.55
CA GLU A 52 -3.14 -18.51 -2.64
C GLU A 52 -4.02 -18.27 -1.42
N PHE A 53 -5.19 -17.66 -1.64
CA PHE A 53 -6.11 -17.31 -0.58
C PHE A 53 -7.02 -18.48 -0.21
N ILE A 54 -7.27 -18.62 1.09
CA ILE A 54 -8.21 -19.58 1.65
C ILE A 54 -9.21 -18.80 2.50
N GLU A 55 -10.50 -18.91 2.17
CA GLU A 55 -11.57 -18.36 2.97
C GLU A 55 -12.23 -19.48 3.78
N LYS A 56 -12.24 -19.33 5.09
CA LYS A 56 -12.83 -20.34 5.99
C LYS A 56 -13.40 -19.66 7.23
N ASP A 57 -14.67 -19.96 7.52
CA ASP A 57 -15.38 -19.46 8.72
C ASP A 57 -15.33 -17.94 8.88
N GLY A 58 -15.39 -17.22 7.77
CA GLY A 58 -15.34 -15.76 7.75
C GLY A 58 -13.93 -15.17 7.88
N TRP A 59 -12.90 -16.01 7.84
CA TRP A 59 -11.49 -15.59 7.88
C TRP A 59 -10.81 -15.79 6.54
N LEU A 60 -9.89 -14.88 6.22
CA LEU A 60 -9.04 -14.99 5.04
C LEU A 60 -7.63 -15.42 5.47
N TYR A 61 -7.16 -16.50 4.88
CA TYR A 61 -5.82 -17.06 5.11
C TYR A 61 -5.04 -17.13 3.81
N ALA A 62 -3.73 -17.23 3.91
CA ALA A 62 -2.88 -17.66 2.81
C ALA A 62 -2.53 -19.14 3.00
N ASN A 63 -2.42 -19.88 1.90
CA ASN A 63 -2.06 -21.29 1.94
C ASN A 63 -0.57 -21.46 2.28
N LYS A 64 -0.27 -21.68 3.56
CA LYS A 64 1.07 -21.99 4.08
C LYS A 64 2.12 -20.90 3.81
N THR A 65 1.68 -19.66 3.60
CA THR A 65 2.55 -18.50 3.41
C THR A 65 2.06 -17.32 4.24
N THR A 66 2.88 -16.28 4.32
CA THR A 66 2.41 -14.97 4.80
C THR A 66 1.32 -14.46 3.87
N LEU A 67 0.35 -13.73 4.43
CA LEU A 67 -0.82 -13.23 3.69
C LEU A 67 -0.59 -11.85 3.07
N GLY A 68 0.10 -10.98 3.78
CA GLY A 68 0.31 -9.60 3.34
C GLY A 68 -0.81 -8.64 3.70
N ALA A 69 -1.70 -9.00 4.64
CA ALA A 69 -2.75 -8.09 5.11
C ALA A 69 -2.14 -6.83 5.77
N ASP A 70 -0.99 -6.95 6.33
CA ASP A 70 -0.13 -5.89 6.77
C ASP A 70 0.93 -5.64 5.67
N ASP A 71 0.83 -4.64 4.80
CA ASP A 71 -0.19 -3.60 4.87
C ASP A 71 -1.12 -3.60 3.64
N GLY A 72 -1.49 -4.77 3.16
CA GLY A 72 -2.43 -4.91 2.04
C GLY A 72 -3.78 -4.24 2.30
N LEU A 73 -4.25 -4.26 3.56
CA LEU A 73 -5.48 -3.57 3.95
C LEU A 73 -5.34 -2.05 3.82
N GLY A 74 -4.19 -1.49 4.22
CA GLY A 74 -3.90 -0.07 4.06
C GLY A 74 -3.86 0.33 2.58
N VAL A 75 -3.17 -0.46 1.75
CA VAL A 75 -3.10 -0.25 0.31
C VAL A 75 -4.50 -0.29 -0.32
N ALA A 76 -5.30 -1.31 0.01
CA ALA A 76 -6.66 -1.44 -0.52
C ALA A 76 -7.56 -0.27 -0.11
N THR A 77 -7.45 0.18 1.13
CA THR A 77 -8.21 1.34 1.63
C THR A 77 -7.84 2.60 0.86
N MET A 78 -6.56 2.84 0.62
CA MET A 78 -6.10 4.01 -0.13
C MET A 78 -6.58 3.96 -1.59
N LEU A 79 -6.52 2.79 -2.23
CA LEU A 79 -7.01 2.61 -3.59
C LEU A 79 -8.53 2.85 -3.66
N ALA A 80 -9.29 2.39 -2.68
CA ALA A 80 -10.71 2.63 -2.60
C ALA A 80 -11.05 4.12 -2.46
N LEU A 81 -10.29 4.85 -1.65
CA LEU A 81 -10.43 6.30 -1.52
C LEU A 81 -10.09 7.04 -2.81
N LEU A 82 -9.03 6.64 -3.50
CA LEU A 82 -8.64 7.21 -4.79
C LEU A 82 -9.71 7.00 -5.86
N ASP A 83 -10.39 5.87 -5.84
CA ASP A 83 -11.45 5.53 -6.80
C ASP A 83 -12.83 6.07 -6.38
N SER A 84 -12.95 6.62 -5.18
CA SER A 84 -14.22 7.07 -4.63
C SER A 84 -14.64 8.45 -5.14
N SER A 85 -15.92 8.76 -4.97
CA SER A 85 -16.50 10.08 -5.19
C SER A 85 -16.82 10.81 -3.88
N PHE A 86 -16.31 10.32 -2.74
CA PHE A 86 -16.47 11.01 -1.46
C PHE A 86 -15.83 12.40 -1.48
N SER A 87 -16.40 13.32 -0.75
CA SER A 87 -15.82 14.66 -0.57
C SER A 87 -14.51 14.56 0.22
N HIS A 88 -13.46 15.20 -0.29
CA HIS A 88 -12.14 15.14 0.33
C HIS A 88 -11.31 16.38 0.00
N PRO A 89 -10.35 16.77 0.86
CA PRO A 89 -9.34 17.78 0.51
C PRO A 89 -8.34 17.20 -0.48
N ASP A 90 -7.30 17.95 -0.83
CA ASP A 90 -6.19 17.40 -1.61
C ASP A 90 -5.62 16.17 -0.91
N LEU A 91 -5.50 15.08 -1.63
CA LEU A 91 -4.95 13.82 -1.12
C LEU A 91 -3.59 13.53 -1.74
N VAL A 92 -2.65 13.12 -0.89
CA VAL A 92 -1.35 12.59 -1.30
C VAL A 92 -1.27 11.18 -0.76
N CYS A 93 -1.30 10.19 -1.64
CA CYS A 93 -1.22 8.78 -1.27
C CYS A 93 0.17 8.25 -1.60
N VAL A 94 0.88 7.79 -0.56
CA VAL A 94 2.26 7.30 -0.67
C VAL A 94 2.25 5.79 -0.45
N PHE A 95 2.68 5.04 -1.46
CA PHE A 95 2.80 3.59 -1.43
C PHE A 95 4.28 3.23 -1.39
N THR A 96 4.75 2.68 -0.29
CA THR A 96 6.17 2.38 -0.09
C THR A 96 6.49 0.90 -0.29
N VAL A 97 7.74 0.58 -0.62
CA VAL A 97 8.16 -0.80 -0.95
C VAL A 97 9.23 -1.36 -0.02
N GLN A 98 9.71 -0.61 0.97
CA GLN A 98 10.77 -1.06 1.88
C GLN A 98 10.50 -0.69 3.34
N GLU A 99 9.23 -0.74 3.75
CA GLU A 99 8.88 -0.45 5.14
C GLU A 99 9.55 -1.45 6.09
N GLU A 100 9.57 -2.71 5.71
CA GLU A 100 10.11 -3.80 6.52
C GLU A 100 11.64 -3.68 6.74
N THR A 101 12.33 -2.83 5.98
CA THR A 101 13.76 -2.54 6.14
C THR A 101 14.04 -1.20 6.83
N GLY A 102 13.00 -0.53 7.32
CA GLY A 102 13.09 0.69 8.10
C GLY A 102 12.67 1.97 7.36
N LEU A 103 12.60 3.06 8.11
CA LEU A 103 12.04 4.35 7.66
C LEU A 103 12.95 5.17 6.73
N LEU A 104 14.05 4.61 6.23
CA LEU A 104 14.98 5.32 5.33
C LEU A 104 14.29 5.81 4.05
N VAL A 105 13.32 5.04 3.57
CA VAL A 105 12.56 5.39 2.37
C VAL A 105 11.72 6.64 2.58
N LEU A 106 11.04 6.72 3.71
CA LEU A 106 10.20 7.86 4.03
C LEU A 106 11.04 9.15 4.18
N LYS A 107 12.22 9.03 4.79
CA LYS A 107 13.17 10.15 4.89
C LYS A 107 13.64 10.64 3.53
N ALA A 108 13.89 9.74 2.58
CA ALA A 108 14.29 10.09 1.23
C ALA A 108 13.17 10.82 0.48
N LEU A 109 11.93 10.36 0.61
CA LEU A 109 10.77 11.00 -0.01
C LEU A 109 10.52 12.42 0.53
N ILE A 110 10.66 12.61 1.85
CA ILE A 110 10.49 13.91 2.49
C ILE A 110 11.57 14.91 2.04
N ARG A 111 12.83 14.44 1.87
CA ARG A 111 13.94 15.30 1.44
C ARG A 111 13.80 15.78 -0.01
N ASN A 112 13.18 14.98 -0.88
CA ASN A 112 13.08 15.25 -2.31
C ASN A 112 11.72 15.82 -2.73
N GLY A 113 10.84 16.04 -1.75
CA GLY A 113 9.52 16.65 -1.96
C GLY A 113 9.60 18.21 -1.92
#